data_e5c0dbab207f4ce299a5ad78e450e80a
#
_entry.id   e5c0dbab207f4ce299a5ad78e450e80a
#
_cell.length_a   1.000
_cell.length_b   1.000
_cell.length_c   1.000
_cell.angle_alpha   90.00
_cell.angle_beta   90.00
_cell.angle_gamma   90.00
#
_symmetry.space_group_name_H-M   'P 1'
#
loop_
_entity.id
_entity.type
_entity.pdbx_description
1 polymer ?
#
loop_
_entity_poly.entity_id
_entity_poly.type
_entity_poly.pdbx_seq_one_letter_code
_entity_poly.pdbx_strand_id
1 'polypeptide(L)'
;AQDLWVKSSEMSIKGGMTAVYGTLTNNSSQDVVLVGGATEIAGVVEVHEMAMIGGEMKMQEIDGGLTIPAGKSVVLEPGGNHLMLMMLTDDLEAGEEISVTFDFDGAEGITANGVVAKPAEGGDEEYHSGEMEMDN
;
A
#
# COMPACT_ATOMS: atom_id res chain seq x y z
N ALA A 1 8.04 -5.55 -9.70
CA ALA A 1 7.18 -5.69 -8.51
C ALA A 1 7.06 -7.16 -8.15
N GLN A 2 7.20 -7.47 -6.88
CA GLN A 2 7.15 -8.85 -6.39
C GLN A 2 6.30 -8.94 -5.14
N ASP A 3 5.66 -10.10 -4.96
CA ASP A 3 4.93 -10.43 -3.73
C ASP A 3 3.84 -9.42 -3.42
N LEU A 4 3.19 -8.92 -4.44
CA LEU A 4 2.13 -7.93 -4.26
C LEU A 4 0.88 -8.58 -3.70
N TRP A 5 0.26 -7.89 -2.75
CA TRP A 5 -1.04 -8.29 -2.22
C TRP A 5 -1.74 -7.05 -1.71
N VAL A 6 -3.06 -7.15 -1.58
CA VAL A 6 -3.87 -6.07 -1.05
C VAL A 6 -4.54 -6.55 0.22
N LYS A 7 -4.61 -5.67 1.21
CA LYS A 7 -5.15 -6.02 2.51
C LYS A 7 -6.66 -6.15 2.44
N SER A 8 -7.18 -7.25 3.00
CA SER A 8 -8.61 -7.45 3.19
C SER A 8 -8.92 -7.31 4.67
N SER A 9 -9.85 -6.45 5.03
CA SER A 9 -10.16 -6.20 6.43
C SER A 9 -11.56 -5.62 6.53
N GLU A 10 -11.99 -5.31 7.76
CA GLU A 10 -13.26 -4.64 7.98
C GLU A 10 -13.34 -3.29 7.30
N MET A 11 -12.18 -2.67 7.04
CA MET A 11 -12.13 -1.35 6.42
C MET A 11 -12.19 -1.43 4.90
N SER A 12 -12.01 -2.60 4.31
CA SER A 12 -11.98 -2.74 2.84
C SER A 12 -13.39 -2.95 2.30
N ILE A 13 -14.27 -2.02 2.62
CA ILE A 13 -15.66 -2.01 2.18
C ILE A 13 -15.92 -0.76 1.35
N LYS A 14 -17.04 -0.76 0.64
CA LYS A 14 -17.42 0.37 -0.19
C LYS A 14 -17.37 1.66 0.62
N GLY A 15 -16.65 2.65 0.11
CA GLY A 15 -16.43 3.92 0.80
C GLY A 15 -15.30 3.87 1.81
N GLY A 16 -14.70 2.71 2.03
CA GLY A 16 -13.61 2.56 2.98
C GLY A 16 -12.24 2.63 2.36
N MET A 17 -11.27 1.94 2.98
CA MET A 17 -9.88 2.04 2.55
C MET A 17 -9.16 0.73 2.76
N THR A 18 -8.06 0.55 2.03
CA THR A 18 -7.16 -0.56 2.23
C THR A 18 -5.78 -0.17 1.69
N ALA A 19 -4.85 -1.10 1.68
CA ALA A 19 -3.48 -0.81 1.26
C ALA A 19 -2.93 -1.96 0.44
N VAL A 20 -1.99 -1.62 -0.46
CA VAL A 20 -1.26 -2.58 -1.27
C VAL A 20 0.15 -2.68 -0.74
N TYR A 21 0.62 -3.90 -0.60
CA TYR A 21 1.95 -4.22 -0.08
C TYR A 21 2.71 -5.06 -1.08
N GLY A 22 4.01 -5.11 -0.93
CA GLY A 22 4.89 -5.87 -1.80
C GLY A 22 6.23 -5.20 -1.94
N THR A 23 7.04 -5.67 -2.87
CA THR A 23 8.39 -5.15 -3.09
C THR A 23 8.47 -4.52 -4.47
N LEU A 24 8.98 -3.30 -4.53
CA LEU A 24 9.23 -2.59 -5.78
C LEU A 24 10.74 -2.45 -5.96
N THR A 25 11.24 -2.84 -7.12
CA THR A 25 12.67 -2.79 -7.42
C THR A 25 12.90 -1.87 -8.60
N ASN A 26 13.87 -0.97 -8.45
CA ASN A 26 14.29 -0.06 -9.52
C ASN A 26 15.52 -0.64 -10.20
N ASN A 27 15.34 -1.21 -11.39
CA ASN A 27 16.41 -1.84 -12.14
C ASN A 27 17.11 -0.88 -13.10
N SER A 28 16.79 0.41 -13.01
CA SER A 28 17.38 1.39 -13.92
C SER A 28 18.63 2.02 -13.30
N SER A 29 19.29 2.88 -14.06
CA SER A 29 20.48 3.56 -13.61
C SER A 29 20.18 4.91 -12.96
N GLN A 30 18.90 5.24 -12.78
CA GLN A 30 18.49 6.52 -12.21
C GLN A 30 17.47 6.28 -11.11
N ASP A 31 17.43 7.20 -10.13
CA ASP A 31 16.41 7.14 -9.10
C ASP A 31 15.05 7.39 -9.73
N VAL A 32 14.02 6.71 -9.20
CA VAL A 32 12.63 6.97 -9.58
C VAL A 32 11.82 7.22 -8.31
N VAL A 33 10.69 7.88 -8.46
CA VAL A 33 9.85 8.23 -7.32
C VAL A 33 8.47 7.65 -7.55
N LEU A 34 7.98 6.88 -6.58
CA LEU A 34 6.60 6.38 -6.62
C LEU A 34 5.70 7.51 -6.14
N VAL A 35 4.85 8.02 -7.04
CA VAL A 35 4.05 9.21 -6.74
C VAL A 35 2.57 8.91 -6.59
N GLY A 36 2.14 7.70 -6.87
CA GLY A 36 0.73 7.35 -6.73
C GLY A 36 0.40 6.15 -7.55
N GLY A 37 -0.85 6.03 -7.94
CA GLY A 37 -1.28 4.92 -8.75
C GLY A 37 -2.76 4.97 -9.05
N ALA A 38 -3.30 3.85 -9.53
CA ALA A 38 -4.71 3.74 -9.86
C ALA A 38 -5.14 2.29 -9.74
N THR A 39 -6.41 2.10 -9.45
CA THR A 39 -7.01 0.78 -9.48
C THR A 39 -8.50 0.96 -9.71
N GLU A 40 -9.14 -0.07 -10.26
CA GLU A 40 -10.56 0.03 -10.60
C GLU A 40 -11.46 0.10 -9.36
N ILE A 41 -10.94 -0.28 -8.19
CA ILE A 41 -11.78 -0.35 -6.99
C ILE A 41 -11.61 0.83 -6.05
N ALA A 42 -10.80 1.84 -6.40
CA ALA A 42 -10.58 2.95 -5.48
C ALA A 42 -10.68 4.28 -6.23
N GLY A 43 -11.27 5.26 -5.59
CA GLY A 43 -11.35 6.61 -6.16
C GLY A 43 -10.11 7.44 -5.92
N VAL A 44 -9.34 7.11 -4.87
CA VAL A 44 -8.13 7.86 -4.51
C VAL A 44 -7.03 6.87 -4.18
N VAL A 45 -5.83 7.11 -4.72
CA VAL A 45 -4.66 6.27 -4.45
C VAL A 45 -3.52 7.21 -4.07
N GLU A 46 -2.92 6.96 -2.90
CA GLU A 46 -1.84 7.80 -2.37
C GLU A 46 -0.72 6.93 -1.82
N VAL A 47 0.49 7.48 -1.80
CA VAL A 47 1.64 6.81 -1.19
C VAL A 47 1.74 7.30 0.25
N HIS A 48 1.71 6.38 1.21
CA HIS A 48 1.68 6.69 2.62
C HIS A 48 2.86 6.07 3.36
N GLU A 49 3.18 6.63 4.50
CA GLU A 49 4.19 6.11 5.41
C GLU A 49 3.65 6.13 6.82
N MET A 50 4.30 5.38 7.70
CA MET A 50 4.06 5.50 9.13
C MET A 50 5.11 6.43 9.70
N ALA A 51 4.68 7.44 10.42
CA ALA A 51 5.59 8.46 10.97
C ALA A 51 5.24 8.73 12.43
N MET A 52 6.26 9.09 13.19
CA MET A 52 6.07 9.46 14.59
C MET A 52 5.62 10.92 14.62
N ILE A 53 4.41 11.16 15.02
CA ILE A 53 3.82 12.50 15.07
C ILE A 53 3.22 12.71 16.46
N GLY A 54 3.75 13.68 17.20
CA GLY A 54 3.23 13.99 18.52
C GLY A 54 3.39 12.83 19.49
N GLY A 55 4.39 11.99 19.32
CA GLY A 55 4.64 10.86 20.20
C GLY A 55 3.90 9.59 19.81
N GLU A 56 3.18 9.60 18.69
CA GLU A 56 2.42 8.45 18.23
C GLU A 56 2.77 8.13 16.79
N MET A 57 2.74 6.83 16.46
CA MET A 57 2.91 6.42 15.07
C MET A 57 1.61 6.66 14.32
N LYS A 58 1.67 7.45 13.28
CA LYS A 58 0.50 7.78 12.47
C LYS A 58 0.82 7.61 10.99
N MET A 59 -0.22 7.27 10.24
CA MET A 59 -0.14 7.13 8.80
C MET A 59 -0.29 8.52 8.17
N GLN A 60 0.56 8.83 7.19
CA GLN A 60 0.43 10.10 6.47
C GLN A 60 0.93 9.94 5.05
N GLU A 61 0.42 10.77 4.16
CA GLU A 61 0.87 10.79 2.78
C GLU A 61 2.30 11.28 2.72
N ILE A 62 3.13 10.63 1.89
CA ILE A 62 4.50 11.07 1.67
C ILE A 62 4.46 12.20 0.67
N ASP A 63 4.75 13.41 1.14
CA ASP A 63 4.78 14.58 0.27
C ASP A 63 5.91 14.40 -0.74
N GLY A 64 5.57 14.47 -2.03
CA GLY A 64 6.56 14.28 -3.08
C GLY A 64 6.81 12.83 -3.47
N GLY A 65 6.21 11.86 -2.75
CA GLY A 65 6.33 10.46 -3.12
C GLY A 65 7.47 9.71 -2.44
N LEU A 66 7.64 8.45 -2.80
CA LEU A 66 8.63 7.55 -2.20
C LEU A 66 9.75 7.29 -3.21
N THR A 67 10.96 7.72 -2.89
CA THR A 67 12.10 7.54 -3.79
C THR A 67 12.62 6.11 -3.73
N ILE A 68 12.84 5.52 -4.90
CA ILE A 68 13.47 4.21 -5.05
C ILE A 68 14.80 4.44 -5.74
N PRO A 69 15.92 4.39 -5.02
CA PRO A 69 17.23 4.67 -5.63
C PRO A 69 17.56 3.66 -6.72
N ALA A 70 18.41 4.09 -7.64
CA ALA A 70 18.85 3.24 -8.75
C ALA A 70 19.41 1.93 -8.22
N GLY A 71 18.95 0.82 -8.77
CA GLY A 71 19.40 -0.52 -8.40
C GLY A 71 18.95 -1.00 -7.05
N LYS A 72 18.00 -0.30 -6.40
CA LYS A 72 17.55 -0.64 -5.06
C LYS A 72 16.09 -1.05 -5.06
N SER A 73 15.67 -1.61 -3.94
CA SER A 73 14.27 -2.02 -3.73
C SER A 73 13.71 -1.30 -2.52
N VAL A 74 12.39 -1.09 -2.54
CA VAL A 74 11.67 -0.67 -1.34
C VAL A 74 10.58 -1.69 -1.06
N VAL A 75 10.29 -1.89 0.22
CA VAL A 75 9.27 -2.82 0.65
C VAL A 75 8.07 -2.03 1.14
N LEU A 76 6.91 -2.36 0.59
CA LEU A 76 5.64 -1.82 1.09
C LEU A 76 5.08 -2.90 2.01
N GLU A 77 4.85 -2.55 3.28
CA GLU A 77 4.49 -3.57 4.28
C GLU A 77 3.66 -2.94 5.39
N PRO A 78 2.86 -3.74 6.08
CA PRO A 78 2.11 -3.24 7.22
C PRO A 78 3.06 -2.64 8.25
N GLY A 79 2.70 -1.45 8.73
CA GLY A 79 3.54 -0.73 9.67
C GLY A 79 4.65 0.09 9.04
N GLY A 80 4.78 0.02 7.71
CA GLY A 80 5.78 0.78 6.98
C GLY A 80 5.15 1.56 5.86
N ASN A 81 5.88 1.71 4.75
CA ASN A 81 5.35 2.39 3.57
C ASN A 81 4.30 1.54 2.90
N HIS A 82 3.34 2.18 2.25
CA HIS A 82 2.31 1.42 1.52
C HIS A 82 1.62 2.32 0.51
N LEU A 83 0.95 1.67 -0.45
CA LEU A 83 0.10 2.36 -1.41
C LEU A 83 -1.30 2.31 -0.84
N MET A 84 -1.86 3.46 -0.50
CA MET A 84 -3.15 3.55 0.17
C MET A 84 -4.25 3.70 -0.85
N LEU A 85 -5.26 2.83 -0.77
CA LEU A 85 -6.43 2.88 -1.63
C LEU A 85 -7.59 3.40 -0.79
N MET A 86 -8.18 4.50 -1.22
CA MET A 86 -9.24 5.16 -0.47
C MET A 86 -10.47 5.34 -1.35
N MET A 87 -11.60 5.56 -0.70
CA MET A 87 -12.88 5.71 -1.37
C MET A 87 -13.16 4.51 -2.25
N LEU A 88 -13.12 3.32 -1.64
CA LEU A 88 -13.34 2.09 -2.38
C LEU A 88 -14.72 2.11 -3.03
N THR A 89 -14.80 1.65 -4.27
CA THR A 89 -16.04 1.64 -5.02
C THR A 89 -16.87 0.40 -4.73
N ASP A 90 -16.27 -0.59 -4.07
CA ASP A 90 -16.94 -1.83 -3.75
C ASP A 90 -16.21 -2.49 -2.58
N ASP A 91 -16.86 -3.49 -1.97
CA ASP A 91 -16.21 -4.28 -0.93
C ASP A 91 -15.09 -5.12 -1.55
N LEU A 92 -14.04 -5.33 -0.76
CA LEU A 92 -12.93 -6.18 -1.18
C LEU A 92 -12.75 -7.28 -0.15
N GLU A 93 -12.98 -8.52 -0.57
CA GLU A 93 -12.93 -9.67 0.31
C GLU A 93 -11.71 -10.53 0.01
N ALA A 94 -11.28 -11.28 1.01
CA ALA A 94 -10.12 -12.15 0.87
C ALA A 94 -10.32 -13.11 -0.29
N GLY A 95 -9.29 -13.26 -1.11
CA GLY A 95 -9.34 -14.13 -2.29
C GLY A 95 -9.67 -13.41 -3.57
N GLU A 96 -10.20 -12.20 -3.49
CA GLU A 96 -10.49 -11.43 -4.70
C GLU A 96 -9.21 -10.87 -5.29
N GLU A 97 -9.22 -10.63 -6.58
CA GLU A 97 -8.06 -10.10 -7.30
C GLU A 97 -8.40 -8.76 -7.91
N ILE A 98 -7.41 -7.87 -7.89
CA ILE A 98 -7.55 -6.56 -8.51
C ILE A 98 -6.32 -6.26 -9.35
N SER A 99 -6.45 -5.26 -10.22
CA SER A 99 -5.31 -4.72 -10.94
C SER A 99 -4.90 -3.42 -10.28
N VAL A 100 -3.60 -3.22 -10.13
CA VAL A 100 -3.06 -2.01 -9.49
C VAL A 100 -2.00 -1.43 -10.40
N THR A 101 -2.12 -0.14 -10.68
CA THR A 101 -1.11 0.60 -11.44
C THR A 101 -0.29 1.42 -10.47
N PHE A 102 1.03 1.37 -10.63
CA PHE A 102 1.95 2.20 -9.86
C PHE A 102 2.48 3.29 -10.79
N ASP A 103 2.35 4.53 -10.38
CA ASP A 103 2.79 5.68 -11.17
C ASP A 103 4.11 6.21 -10.63
N PHE A 104 5.07 6.44 -11.51
CA PHE A 104 6.40 6.89 -11.13
C PHE A 104 6.74 8.19 -11.82
N ASP A 105 7.54 9.00 -11.12
CA ASP A 105 8.24 10.13 -11.73
C ASP A 105 9.64 9.61 -12.08
N GLY A 106 10.01 9.72 -13.34
CA GLY A 106 11.30 9.23 -13.82
C GLY A 106 11.24 7.88 -14.50
N ALA A 107 10.05 7.27 -14.59
CA ALA A 107 9.89 5.98 -15.26
C ALA A 107 8.43 5.82 -15.65
N GLU A 108 8.17 4.89 -16.57
CA GLU A 108 6.81 4.56 -16.95
C GLU A 108 6.12 3.82 -15.80
N GLY A 109 4.82 4.02 -15.69
CA GLY A 109 4.02 3.29 -14.72
C GLY A 109 3.98 1.81 -15.04
N ILE A 110 3.72 1.00 -14.02
CA ILE A 110 3.55 -0.43 -14.21
C ILE A 110 2.19 -0.83 -13.67
N THR A 111 1.57 -1.81 -14.33
CA THR A 111 0.29 -2.35 -13.92
C THR A 111 0.48 -3.80 -13.54
N ALA A 112 0.08 -4.14 -12.33
CA ALA A 112 0.10 -5.51 -11.84
C ALA A 112 -1.32 -6.04 -11.86
N ASN A 113 -1.53 -7.17 -12.52
CA ASN A 113 -2.83 -7.83 -12.56
C ASN A 113 -2.84 -9.00 -11.60
N GLY A 114 -4.03 -9.37 -11.14
CA GLY A 114 -4.14 -10.53 -10.26
C GLY A 114 -3.56 -10.33 -8.88
N VAL A 115 -3.63 -9.10 -8.36
CA VAL A 115 -3.18 -8.82 -7.00
C VAL A 115 -4.23 -9.34 -6.04
N VAL A 116 -3.87 -10.31 -5.21
CA VAL A 116 -4.83 -11.05 -4.40
C VAL A 116 -5.05 -10.35 -3.07
N ALA A 117 -6.30 -10.29 -2.66
CA ALA A 117 -6.67 -9.73 -1.36
C ALA A 117 -6.46 -10.79 -0.28
N LYS A 118 -5.76 -10.43 0.77
CA LYS A 118 -5.45 -11.32 1.89
C LYS A 118 -5.70 -10.63 3.21
N PRO A 119 -6.11 -11.38 4.24
CA PRO A 119 -6.18 -10.79 5.58
C PRO A 119 -4.79 -10.38 6.03
N ALA A 120 -4.70 -9.25 6.70
CA ALA A 120 -3.41 -8.78 7.22
C ALA A 120 -3.20 -9.44 8.57
N GLU A 121 -2.38 -10.47 8.59
CA GLU A 121 -2.09 -11.20 9.83
C GLU A 121 -0.97 -10.51 10.57
N GLY A 122 -1.17 -10.35 11.84
CA GLY A 122 -0.16 -9.75 12.70
C GLY A 122 -0.01 -8.26 12.51
N GLY A 123 -0.24 -7.78 11.32
CA GLY A 123 0.00 -6.39 10.99
C GLY A 123 -1.09 -5.48 11.46
N ASP A 124 -2.31 -5.97 11.58
CA ASP A 124 -3.42 -5.11 11.95
C ASP A 124 -3.54 -4.91 13.45
N GLU A 125 -2.88 -5.71 14.25
CA GLU A 125 -2.96 -5.50 15.67
C GLU A 125 -2.18 -4.30 16.14
N GLU A 126 -1.35 -3.76 15.35
CA GLU A 126 -0.61 -2.59 15.77
C GLU A 126 -1.46 -1.34 15.85
N TYR A 127 -2.64 -1.46 15.46
CA TYR A 127 -3.53 -0.32 15.65
C TYR A 127 -4.11 -0.36 17.02
N HIS A 128 -4.18 -0.25 17.31
CA HIS A 128 -4.70 -0.68 18.40
C HIS A 128 -3.93 -1.06 19.31
N SER A 129 -3.76 -1.40 18.88
CA SER A 129 -3.41 -1.84 19.34
C SER A 129 -3.50 -2.26 19.95
N GLY A 130 -3.67 -2.49 19.88
CA GLY A 130 -3.67 -3.23 20.22
C GLY A 130 -3.88 -3.82 20.54
N GLU A 131 -4.15 -4.20 20.34
CA GLU A 131 -4.29 -4.97 20.36
C GLU A 131 -4.38 -5.71 20.38
N MET A 132 -4.48 -5.77 20.37
CA MET A 132 -4.56 -6.59 20.18
C MET A 132 -4.51 -7.36 20.31
N GLU A 133 -4.53 -7.65 20.39
CA GLU A 133 -4.52 -8.48 20.34
C GLU A 133 -4.66 -9.18 20.34
N MET A 134 -4.72 -9.26 20.32
CA MET A 134 -4.87 -10.03 20.14
C MET A 134 -4.82 -10.76 20.17
N ASP A 135 -4.71 -11.04 20.15
CA ASP A 135 -4.71 -11.72 20.02
C ASP A 135 -4.68 -12.16 20.07
N ASN A 136 -4.60 -12.22 20.12
CA ASN A 136 -4.69 -12.63 20.00
C ASN A 136 -4.90 -12.66 20.10
#